data_50d9c94e4902167209dbc175193761cb
#
_entry.id   50d9c94e4902167209dbc175193761cb
#
_cell.length_a   1.000
_cell.length_b   1.000
_cell.length_c   1.000
_cell.angle_alpha   90.00
_cell.angle_beta   90.00
_cell.angle_gamma   90.00
#
_symmetry.space_group_name_H-M   'P 1'
#
loop_
_entity.id
_entity.type
_entity.pdbx_description
1 polymer ?
#
loop_
_entity_poly.entity_id
_entity_poly.type
_entity_poly.pdbx_seq_one_letter_code
_entity_poly.pdbx_strand_id
1 'polypeptide(L)'
;MPNVEETYDIVVVGAGHAGCEAALACARLGLETIMFTVSVDSIALMPCNPNIGGSSKGHLVRELDALGGEMGKNIDKTFIQSKMLNQSKGPAVHSLRAQADKQEYTRQMRCTLENTDHLTIRQAEVTEIVAEDGQIKGVKTFSGAVYHAKAVILATGTYLKARCIYGDVSMYTGPNGLQAANYLTESLVKNGIEMYRFKTGTPARVDRRSIDFSKMEEQFGDERVVPFSFSTDPESVQKEQVSCWLTYTNEETHQIIRANLDRSPLFSGAIEGTGPRYCPSIEDKVVKFPDKNRHQVFVEPEGLYTNEMYLGGMSSSLPEDVQYAMYRTVPGLENVKIVRNAYAIEYDCINSRQLKPTLEFKAIQGLFSGGQFNGSSGYEEAAVQGFMAGVNASMKVLGREPYVLDRSQAYIGVLIDDLVTKENHEPYRMMTSRAEYRLLLRQDNADLRLREIGHEIGLVSDEDYERVLQKQRDIEAETERLEKTTVGASPKVQEFLERHGSTLLKTGATMAELVRRPELDYFSLAEIDKTRPQLPADTAEQVNINVKYEGYLKRQQQQVTQFKKLENKKLDIDFDYSTVKSLRREAVQKLNLYKPSSIGQASRISGVSPADISVLLVHLEQMRHGQRGQEI
;
A
#
# COMPACT_ATOMS: atom_id res chain seq x y z
N MET A 1 -41.51 -2.85 19.02
CA MET A 1 -41.53 -2.61 17.58
C MET A 1 -40.56 -3.65 16.96
N PRO A 2 -40.87 -4.22 15.81
CA PRO A 2 -39.90 -5.10 15.16
C PRO A 2 -38.62 -4.31 14.88
N ASN A 3 -37.45 -4.92 15.15
CA ASN A 3 -36.17 -4.35 14.81
C ASN A 3 -36.08 -4.26 13.26
N VAL A 4 -35.32 -3.31 12.75
CA VAL A 4 -35.02 -3.25 11.31
C VAL A 4 -34.18 -4.49 10.95
N GLU A 5 -34.64 -5.23 9.94
CA GLU A 5 -33.92 -6.37 9.37
C GLU A 5 -33.83 -6.18 7.86
N GLU A 6 -32.62 -6.21 7.32
CA GLU A 6 -32.36 -6.10 5.89
C GLU A 6 -31.37 -7.20 5.47
N THR A 7 -31.38 -7.54 4.19
CA THR A 7 -30.50 -8.56 3.62
C THR A 7 -29.74 -8.01 2.44
N TYR A 8 -28.42 -8.25 2.44
CA TYR A 8 -27.49 -7.90 1.38
C TYR A 8 -26.64 -9.12 1.01
N ASP A 9 -25.94 -9.05 -0.12
CA ASP A 9 -24.94 -10.05 -0.43
C ASP A 9 -23.69 -9.86 0.44
N ILE A 10 -23.24 -8.60 0.57
CA ILE A 10 -22.03 -8.24 1.30
C ILE A 10 -22.25 -7.02 2.21
N VAL A 11 -21.71 -7.10 3.41
CA VAL A 11 -21.62 -5.98 4.35
C VAL A 11 -20.15 -5.54 4.45
N VAL A 12 -19.88 -4.23 4.33
CA VAL A 12 -18.57 -3.62 4.57
C VAL A 12 -18.66 -2.73 5.81
N VAL A 13 -17.79 -2.95 6.80
CA VAL A 13 -17.77 -2.21 8.05
C VAL A 13 -16.58 -1.25 8.07
N GLY A 14 -16.85 0.03 7.87
CA GLY A 14 -15.85 1.10 7.76
C GLY A 14 -15.78 1.67 6.34
N ALA A 15 -15.65 2.99 6.24
CA ALA A 15 -15.56 3.74 4.98
C ALA A 15 -14.25 4.53 4.84
N GLY A 16 -13.16 4.02 5.44
CA GLY A 16 -11.80 4.44 5.11
C GLY A 16 -11.35 3.90 3.75
N HIS A 17 -10.06 4.08 3.42
CA HIS A 17 -9.53 3.65 2.11
C HIS A 17 -9.79 2.17 1.81
N ALA A 18 -9.65 1.29 2.81
CA ALA A 18 -9.96 -0.14 2.65
C ALA A 18 -11.44 -0.39 2.39
N GLY A 19 -12.32 0.22 3.16
CA GLY A 19 -13.77 0.04 3.01
C GLY A 19 -14.29 0.57 1.68
N CYS A 20 -13.80 1.73 1.22
CA CYS A 20 -14.17 2.30 -0.08
C CYS A 20 -13.82 1.34 -1.24
N GLU A 21 -12.58 0.84 -1.28
CA GLU A 21 -12.15 -0.08 -2.33
C GLU A 21 -12.88 -1.42 -2.27
N ALA A 22 -13.13 -1.95 -1.07
CA ALA A 22 -13.90 -3.18 -0.89
C ALA A 22 -15.34 -3.02 -1.39
N ALA A 23 -16.02 -1.95 -0.98
CA ALA A 23 -17.39 -1.68 -1.36
C ALA A 23 -17.55 -1.47 -2.88
N LEU A 24 -16.64 -0.70 -3.50
CA LEU A 24 -16.63 -0.49 -4.94
C LEU A 24 -16.39 -1.78 -5.70
N ALA A 25 -15.44 -2.62 -5.26
CA ALA A 25 -15.17 -3.91 -5.89
C ALA A 25 -16.40 -4.82 -5.85
N CYS A 26 -17.06 -4.95 -4.71
CA CYS A 26 -18.25 -5.78 -4.55
C CYS A 26 -19.43 -5.28 -5.39
N ALA A 27 -19.74 -4.00 -5.31
CA ALA A 27 -20.86 -3.39 -6.02
C ALA A 27 -20.66 -3.44 -7.55
N ARG A 28 -19.47 -3.14 -8.04
CA ARG A 28 -19.12 -3.20 -9.47
C ARG A 28 -19.14 -4.63 -10.04
N LEU A 29 -19.05 -5.64 -9.19
CA LEU A 29 -19.27 -7.04 -9.56
C LEU A 29 -20.75 -7.46 -9.51
N GLY A 30 -21.66 -6.51 -9.29
CA GLY A 30 -23.11 -6.72 -9.32
C GLY A 30 -23.70 -7.30 -8.03
N LEU A 31 -23.00 -7.20 -6.91
CA LEU A 31 -23.46 -7.70 -5.62
C LEU A 31 -24.08 -6.58 -4.77
N GLU A 32 -25.28 -6.83 -4.24
CA GLU A 32 -25.95 -5.90 -3.32
C GLU A 32 -25.11 -5.73 -2.07
N THR A 33 -24.51 -4.55 -1.95
CA THR A 33 -23.51 -4.23 -0.94
C THR A 33 -23.99 -3.08 -0.05
N ILE A 34 -23.86 -3.22 1.26
CA ILE A 34 -24.03 -2.11 2.20
C ILE A 34 -22.72 -1.80 2.91
N MET A 35 -22.36 -0.51 2.95
CA MET A 35 -21.18 -0.02 3.65
C MET A 35 -21.58 0.85 4.84
N PHE A 36 -21.09 0.48 6.02
CA PHE A 36 -21.31 1.22 7.26
C PHE A 36 -20.15 2.16 7.57
N THR A 37 -20.47 3.34 8.07
CA THR A 37 -19.51 4.29 8.60
C THR A 37 -20.05 4.97 9.84
N VAL A 38 -19.17 5.37 10.76
CA VAL A 38 -19.54 6.19 11.93
C VAL A 38 -19.87 7.64 11.54
N SER A 39 -19.38 8.10 10.40
CA SER A 39 -19.73 9.41 9.83
C SER A 39 -19.57 9.38 8.31
N VAL A 40 -20.61 9.75 7.58
CA VAL A 40 -20.54 9.88 6.11
C VAL A 40 -19.61 11.00 5.64
N ASP A 41 -19.35 11.99 6.50
CA ASP A 41 -18.43 13.09 6.23
C ASP A 41 -16.95 12.70 6.37
N SER A 42 -16.70 11.48 6.89
CA SER A 42 -15.34 10.93 7.04
C SER A 42 -14.99 9.82 6.03
N ILE A 43 -15.81 9.66 4.99
CA ILE A 43 -15.52 8.71 3.90
C ILE A 43 -14.18 9.06 3.25
N ALA A 44 -13.29 8.07 3.13
CA ALA A 44 -11.93 8.22 2.59
C ALA A 44 -11.12 9.34 3.25
N LEU A 45 -11.36 9.61 4.54
CA LEU A 45 -10.64 10.63 5.28
C LEU A 45 -9.13 10.34 5.28
N MET A 46 -8.34 11.40 5.15
CA MET A 46 -6.88 11.38 5.25
C MET A 46 -6.45 12.02 6.59
N PRO A 47 -6.56 11.32 7.71
CA PRO A 47 -6.38 11.94 9.04
C PRO A 47 -4.92 12.23 9.40
N CYS A 48 -3.97 11.63 8.71
CA CYS A 48 -2.54 11.88 8.88
C CYS A 48 -2.02 12.80 7.77
N ASN A 49 -1.14 12.33 6.90
CA ASN A 49 -0.53 13.13 5.84
C ASN A 49 -1.49 13.39 4.66
N PRO A 50 -1.27 14.49 3.89
CA PRO A 50 -2.08 14.81 2.72
C PRO A 50 -1.63 14.11 1.43
N ASN A 51 -0.92 12.98 1.51
CA ASN A 51 -0.26 12.38 0.36
C ASN A 51 -0.79 11.00 0.03
N ILE A 52 -0.84 10.69 -1.27
CA ILE A 52 -1.01 9.36 -1.83
C ILE A 52 0.28 8.99 -2.58
N GLY A 53 0.76 7.75 -2.40
CA GLY A 53 1.98 7.27 -3.02
C GLY A 53 3.25 7.58 -2.20
N GLY A 54 4.37 7.61 -2.88
CA GLY A 54 5.70 7.64 -2.27
C GLY A 54 6.42 6.31 -2.43
N SER A 55 7.63 6.18 -1.88
CA SER A 55 8.46 4.99 -2.04
C SER A 55 7.72 3.71 -1.65
N SER A 56 7.65 2.74 -2.54
CA SER A 56 6.85 1.51 -2.50
C SER A 56 5.33 1.69 -2.53
N LYS A 57 4.82 2.79 -2.06
CA LYS A 57 3.38 3.07 -1.99
C LYS A 57 2.80 3.45 -3.36
N GLY A 58 3.56 4.20 -4.17
CA GLY A 58 3.22 4.44 -5.57
C GLY A 58 3.05 3.14 -6.37
N HIS A 59 3.84 2.11 -6.05
CA HIS A 59 3.69 0.77 -6.63
C HIS A 59 2.33 0.15 -6.28
N LEU A 60 1.93 0.22 -5.00
CA LEU A 60 0.64 -0.32 -4.56
C LEU A 60 -0.54 0.38 -5.26
N VAL A 61 -0.50 1.72 -5.38
CA VAL A 61 -1.58 2.47 -6.05
C VAL A 61 -1.67 2.13 -7.53
N ARG A 62 -0.53 2.02 -8.22
CA ARG A 62 -0.48 1.64 -9.63
C ARG A 62 -0.96 0.20 -9.86
N GLU A 63 -0.60 -0.72 -8.98
CA GLU A 63 -1.10 -2.11 -9.02
C GLU A 63 -2.60 -2.19 -8.75
N LEU A 64 -3.09 -1.42 -7.76
CA LEU A 64 -4.51 -1.31 -7.46
C LEU A 64 -5.31 -0.78 -8.65
N ASP A 65 -4.81 0.27 -9.31
CA ASP A 65 -5.43 0.83 -10.52
C ASP A 65 -5.43 -0.18 -11.67
N ALA A 66 -4.33 -0.88 -11.87
CA ALA A 66 -4.25 -1.92 -12.90
C ALA A 66 -5.29 -3.03 -12.72
N LEU A 67 -5.65 -3.35 -11.48
CA LEU A 67 -6.70 -4.32 -11.14
C LEU A 67 -8.12 -3.76 -11.22
N GLY A 68 -8.29 -2.44 -11.36
CA GLY A 68 -9.59 -1.77 -11.45
C GLY A 68 -10.02 -1.03 -10.19
N GLY A 69 -9.10 -0.75 -9.24
CA GLY A 69 -9.37 0.07 -8.05
C GLY A 69 -9.56 1.56 -8.35
N GLU A 70 -9.95 2.34 -7.36
CA GLU A 70 -10.37 3.74 -7.52
C GLU A 70 -9.34 4.76 -7.03
N MET A 71 -8.47 4.42 -6.09
CA MET A 71 -7.55 5.39 -5.45
C MET A 71 -6.70 6.17 -6.46
N GLY A 72 -6.17 5.51 -7.49
CA GLY A 72 -5.39 6.14 -8.56
C GLY A 72 -6.19 7.17 -9.35
N LYS A 73 -7.42 6.83 -9.73
CA LYS A 73 -8.35 7.73 -10.43
C LYS A 73 -8.77 8.91 -9.56
N ASN A 74 -9.00 8.66 -8.27
CA ASN A 74 -9.43 9.71 -7.33
C ASN A 74 -8.32 10.72 -7.05
N ILE A 75 -7.07 10.26 -6.86
CA ILE A 75 -5.95 11.18 -6.66
C ILE A 75 -5.61 11.99 -7.92
N ASP A 76 -5.75 11.42 -9.11
CA ASP A 76 -5.54 12.14 -10.37
C ASP A 76 -6.50 13.34 -10.54
N LYS A 77 -7.72 13.23 -10.01
CA LYS A 77 -8.70 14.33 -9.99
C LYS A 77 -8.40 15.40 -8.93
N THR A 78 -7.76 15.02 -7.82
CA THR A 78 -7.75 15.81 -6.58
C THR A 78 -6.37 16.22 -6.09
N PHE A 79 -5.31 15.85 -6.80
CA PHE A 79 -3.96 16.25 -6.42
C PHE A 79 -3.76 17.76 -6.59
N ILE A 80 -2.87 18.33 -5.77
CA ILE A 80 -2.43 19.73 -5.83
C ILE A 80 -0.93 19.85 -6.11
N GLN A 81 -0.18 18.77 -5.91
CA GLN A 81 1.21 18.63 -6.35
C GLN A 81 1.49 17.16 -6.68
N SER A 82 2.31 16.90 -7.70
CA SER A 82 2.77 15.55 -8.06
C SER A 82 4.27 15.52 -8.30
N LYS A 83 4.91 14.45 -7.87
CA LYS A 83 6.36 14.26 -8.00
C LYS A 83 6.74 12.80 -8.16
N MET A 84 7.64 12.52 -9.08
CA MET A 84 8.31 11.22 -9.20
C MET A 84 9.51 11.18 -8.27
N LEU A 85 9.47 10.33 -7.26
CA LEU A 85 10.56 10.14 -6.32
C LEU A 85 11.60 9.14 -6.84
N ASN A 86 12.84 9.29 -6.36
CA ASN A 86 13.95 8.39 -6.66
C ASN A 86 14.39 8.37 -8.14
N GLN A 87 14.14 9.42 -8.92
CA GLN A 87 14.53 9.48 -10.35
C GLN A 87 16.04 9.30 -10.58
N SER A 88 16.88 9.71 -9.63
CA SER A 88 18.34 9.50 -9.69
C SER A 88 18.78 8.05 -9.46
N LYS A 89 17.85 7.17 -9.05
CA LYS A 89 18.07 5.74 -8.85
C LYS A 89 17.47 4.96 -10.03
N GLY A 90 17.75 3.68 -10.13
CA GLY A 90 17.21 2.86 -11.21
C GLY A 90 15.67 2.71 -11.17
N PRO A 91 15.02 2.28 -12.27
CA PRO A 91 13.57 2.27 -12.44
C PRO A 91 12.83 1.38 -11.43
N ALA A 92 13.51 0.42 -10.82
CA ALA A 92 12.95 -0.46 -9.79
C ALA A 92 12.41 0.26 -8.54
N VAL A 93 12.81 1.51 -8.30
CA VAL A 93 12.42 2.28 -7.10
C VAL A 93 11.80 3.64 -7.44
N HIS A 94 11.61 3.98 -8.72
CA HIS A 94 10.83 5.14 -9.12
C HIS A 94 9.44 5.03 -8.49
N SER A 95 8.96 6.09 -7.87
CA SER A 95 7.68 6.05 -7.15
C SER A 95 6.96 7.39 -7.26
N LEU A 96 5.74 7.35 -7.76
CA LEU A 96 4.84 8.51 -7.78
C LEU A 96 4.40 8.88 -6.36
N ARG A 97 4.38 10.18 -6.09
CA ARG A 97 3.78 10.77 -4.90
C ARG A 97 2.95 11.97 -5.31
N ALA A 98 1.71 12.01 -4.91
CA ALA A 98 0.84 13.15 -5.11
C ALA A 98 0.33 13.67 -3.78
N GLN A 99 0.37 15.00 -3.61
CA GLN A 99 -0.28 15.67 -2.51
C GLN A 99 -1.72 15.96 -2.90
N ALA A 100 -2.67 15.57 -2.07
CA ALA A 100 -4.09 15.77 -2.27
C ALA A 100 -4.56 17.10 -1.67
N ASP A 101 -5.57 17.70 -2.28
CA ASP A 101 -6.57 18.46 -1.53
C ASP A 101 -7.43 17.46 -0.77
N LYS A 102 -7.25 17.40 0.56
CA LYS A 102 -7.92 16.37 1.38
C LYS A 102 -9.44 16.42 1.32
N GLN A 103 -10.01 17.62 1.32
CA GLN A 103 -11.47 17.80 1.29
C GLN A 103 -12.01 17.38 -0.07
N GLU A 104 -11.33 17.76 -1.13
CA GLU A 104 -11.71 17.38 -2.48
C GLU A 104 -11.56 15.87 -2.71
N TYR A 105 -10.49 15.24 -2.16
CA TYR A 105 -10.29 13.79 -2.23
C TYR A 105 -11.46 13.02 -1.59
N THR A 106 -11.87 13.44 -0.38
CA THR A 106 -13.02 12.87 0.34
C THR A 106 -14.32 13.09 -0.43
N ARG A 107 -14.54 14.32 -0.92
CA ARG A 107 -15.75 14.68 -1.69
C ARG A 107 -15.88 13.86 -2.96
N GLN A 108 -14.80 13.71 -3.73
CA GLN A 108 -14.82 12.95 -5.00
C GLN A 108 -15.00 11.45 -4.75
N MET A 109 -14.36 10.87 -3.74
CA MET A 109 -14.55 9.46 -3.39
C MET A 109 -16.00 9.20 -2.94
N ARG A 110 -16.55 10.07 -2.09
CA ARG A 110 -17.94 9.98 -1.67
C ARG A 110 -18.90 10.05 -2.88
N CYS A 111 -18.67 10.98 -3.79
CA CYS A 111 -19.44 11.10 -5.01
C CYS A 111 -19.39 9.81 -5.86
N THR A 112 -18.21 9.21 -6.01
CA THR A 112 -18.05 7.92 -6.72
C THR A 112 -18.86 6.81 -6.05
N LEU A 113 -18.79 6.69 -4.72
CA LEU A 113 -19.51 5.67 -3.96
C LEU A 113 -21.04 5.86 -4.05
N GLU A 114 -21.52 7.09 -3.87
CA GLU A 114 -22.96 7.41 -3.89
C GLU A 114 -23.59 7.20 -5.29
N ASN A 115 -22.79 7.26 -6.37
CA ASN A 115 -23.23 7.03 -7.74
C ASN A 115 -22.86 5.63 -8.28
N THR A 116 -22.47 4.71 -7.43
CA THR A 116 -22.18 3.32 -7.80
C THR A 116 -23.43 2.47 -7.59
N ASP A 117 -23.87 1.80 -8.64
CA ASP A 117 -25.00 0.86 -8.58
C ASP A 117 -24.71 -0.27 -7.58
N HIS A 118 -25.75 -0.85 -7.00
CA HIS A 118 -25.65 -1.94 -6.00
C HIS A 118 -24.94 -1.57 -4.69
N LEU A 119 -24.70 -0.28 -4.43
CA LEU A 119 -24.05 0.17 -3.20
C LEU A 119 -24.96 1.05 -2.36
N THR A 120 -25.22 0.61 -1.13
CA THR A 120 -25.91 1.39 -0.10
C THR A 120 -24.89 1.88 0.93
N ILE A 121 -24.95 3.15 1.29
CA ILE A 121 -24.12 3.75 2.35
C ILE A 121 -24.99 4.06 3.54
N ARG A 122 -24.55 3.65 4.75
CA ARG A 122 -25.30 3.90 5.97
C ARG A 122 -24.41 4.40 7.10
N GLN A 123 -24.80 5.51 7.70
CA GLN A 123 -24.17 5.98 8.93
C GLN A 123 -24.75 5.22 10.12
N ALA A 124 -23.97 4.29 10.67
CA ALA A 124 -24.27 3.58 11.91
C ALA A 124 -22.99 2.91 12.44
N GLU A 125 -22.89 2.77 13.75
CA GLU A 125 -21.86 1.94 14.38
C GLU A 125 -22.29 0.48 14.36
N VAL A 126 -21.48 -0.39 13.76
CA VAL A 126 -21.62 -1.85 13.86
C VAL A 126 -20.99 -2.29 15.18
N THR A 127 -21.78 -2.97 16.00
CA THR A 127 -21.38 -3.37 17.37
C THR A 127 -21.14 -4.85 17.52
N GLU A 128 -21.74 -5.67 16.65
CA GLU A 128 -21.63 -7.13 16.72
C GLU A 128 -21.52 -7.75 15.32
N ILE A 129 -20.72 -8.79 15.20
CA ILE A 129 -20.83 -9.76 14.10
C ILE A 129 -21.82 -10.85 14.51
N VAL A 130 -22.67 -11.28 13.59
CA VAL A 130 -23.56 -12.42 13.76
C VAL A 130 -22.94 -13.62 13.07
N ALA A 131 -22.48 -14.62 13.82
CA ALA A 131 -21.87 -15.82 13.31
C ALA A 131 -22.49 -17.05 13.97
N GLU A 132 -22.74 -18.10 13.18
CA GLU A 132 -23.29 -19.37 13.62
C GLU A 132 -22.48 -20.52 13.01
N ASP A 133 -22.13 -21.49 13.82
CA ASP A 133 -21.37 -22.69 13.38
C ASP A 133 -20.12 -22.36 12.54
N GLY A 134 -19.37 -21.32 12.93
CA GLY A 134 -18.17 -20.88 12.23
C GLY A 134 -18.42 -20.21 10.87
N GLN A 135 -19.65 -19.78 10.60
CA GLN A 135 -20.04 -19.06 9.41
C GLN A 135 -20.66 -17.71 9.74
N ILE A 136 -20.24 -16.65 9.01
CA ILE A 136 -20.85 -15.34 9.13
C ILE A 136 -22.31 -15.35 8.62
N LYS A 137 -23.19 -14.62 9.30
CA LYS A 137 -24.60 -14.43 8.91
C LYS A 137 -24.96 -12.97 8.72
N GLY A 138 -24.14 -12.05 9.23
CA GLY A 138 -24.39 -10.61 9.14
C GLY A 138 -23.78 -9.82 10.26
N VAL A 139 -24.34 -8.64 10.49
CA VAL A 139 -23.90 -7.70 11.55
C VAL A 139 -25.09 -7.09 12.25
N LYS A 140 -24.85 -6.56 13.46
CA LYS A 140 -25.83 -5.81 14.23
C LYS A 140 -25.27 -4.43 14.55
N THR A 141 -26.12 -3.42 14.45
CA THR A 141 -25.77 -2.03 14.74
C THR A 141 -26.10 -1.65 16.17
N PHE A 142 -25.58 -0.51 16.63
CA PHE A 142 -25.83 0.04 17.96
C PHE A 142 -27.31 0.23 18.27
N SER A 143 -28.12 0.58 17.27
CA SER A 143 -29.57 0.72 17.40
C SER A 143 -30.32 -0.62 17.50
N GLY A 144 -29.62 -1.76 17.39
CA GLY A 144 -30.19 -3.10 17.41
C GLY A 144 -30.70 -3.62 16.06
N ALA A 145 -30.53 -2.86 14.96
CA ALA A 145 -30.87 -3.32 13.61
C ALA A 145 -29.91 -4.45 13.18
N VAL A 146 -30.44 -5.46 12.49
CA VAL A 146 -29.70 -6.62 11.98
C VAL A 146 -29.63 -6.56 10.46
N TYR A 147 -28.44 -6.75 9.92
CA TYR A 147 -28.19 -6.80 8.49
C TYR A 147 -27.58 -8.16 8.13
N HIS A 148 -28.39 -8.99 7.51
CA HIS A 148 -27.98 -10.32 7.06
C HIS A 148 -27.10 -10.22 5.82
N ALA A 149 -26.04 -11.04 5.75
CA ALA A 149 -25.16 -11.08 4.61
C ALA A 149 -24.47 -12.45 4.45
N LYS A 150 -24.10 -12.78 3.21
CA LYS A 150 -23.33 -13.97 2.87
C LYS A 150 -21.84 -13.79 3.19
N ALA A 151 -21.35 -12.54 3.15
CA ALA A 151 -20.00 -12.17 3.53
C ALA A 151 -19.97 -10.81 4.24
N VAL A 152 -19.01 -10.63 5.15
CA VAL A 152 -18.76 -9.38 5.88
C VAL A 152 -17.28 -9.04 5.76
N ILE A 153 -16.96 -7.77 5.50
CA ILE A 153 -15.60 -7.24 5.39
C ILE A 153 -15.38 -6.20 6.49
N LEU A 154 -14.44 -6.46 7.38
CA LEU A 154 -14.06 -5.54 8.46
C LEU A 154 -12.92 -4.62 7.99
N ALA A 155 -13.20 -3.31 7.96
CA ALA A 155 -12.28 -2.27 7.52
C ALA A 155 -12.30 -1.07 8.49
N THR A 156 -12.19 -1.35 9.79
CA THR A 156 -12.43 -0.39 10.88
C THR A 156 -11.32 0.64 11.08
N GLY A 157 -10.19 0.49 10.39
CA GLY A 157 -9.08 1.46 10.41
C GLY A 157 -8.53 1.69 11.81
N THR A 158 -8.49 2.96 12.24
CA THR A 158 -8.00 3.39 13.56
C THR A 158 -9.12 3.77 14.52
N TYR A 159 -10.37 3.36 14.27
CA TYR A 159 -11.53 3.79 15.04
C TYR A 159 -11.93 2.83 16.17
N LEU A 160 -11.47 1.56 16.08
CA LEU A 160 -11.90 0.53 17.03
C LEU A 160 -11.24 0.75 18.40
N LYS A 161 -12.04 1.04 19.43
CA LYS A 161 -11.60 1.47 20.78
C LYS A 161 -10.51 2.55 20.73
N ALA A 162 -10.69 3.51 19.84
CA ALA A 162 -9.71 4.55 19.59
C ALA A 162 -9.54 5.48 20.79
N ARG A 163 -8.27 5.85 21.07
CA ARG A 163 -7.89 6.83 22.08
C ARG A 163 -6.81 7.75 21.54
N CYS A 164 -7.09 9.04 21.46
CA CYS A 164 -6.12 10.09 21.09
C CYS A 164 -5.46 10.65 22.34
N ILE A 165 -4.11 10.79 22.32
CA ILE A 165 -3.34 11.13 23.52
C ILE A 165 -2.26 12.15 23.15
N TYR A 166 -2.13 13.21 23.95
CA TYR A 166 -0.96 14.10 23.95
C TYR A 166 -0.77 14.71 25.36
N GLY A 167 0.46 14.66 25.89
CA GLY A 167 0.70 14.99 27.29
C GLY A 167 -0.23 14.20 28.23
N ASP A 168 -0.87 14.89 29.15
CA ASP A 168 -1.83 14.30 30.11
C ASP A 168 -3.26 14.21 29.55
N VAL A 169 -3.49 14.62 28.31
CA VAL A 169 -4.82 14.64 27.69
C VAL A 169 -5.09 13.32 27.00
N SER A 170 -6.17 12.64 27.41
CA SER A 170 -6.70 11.44 26.76
C SER A 170 -8.12 11.67 26.28
N MET A 171 -8.36 11.49 24.99
CA MET A 171 -9.68 11.61 24.37
C MET A 171 -10.08 10.27 23.77
N TYR A 172 -11.21 9.72 24.19
CA TYR A 172 -11.75 8.45 23.67
C TYR A 172 -12.50 8.70 22.36
N THR A 173 -11.79 9.19 21.37
CA THR A 173 -12.29 9.51 20.05
C THR A 173 -11.45 8.85 18.97
N GLY A 174 -12.01 8.72 17.76
CA GLY A 174 -11.26 8.47 16.54
C GLY A 174 -10.42 9.69 16.09
N PRO A 175 -9.78 9.60 14.92
CA PRO A 175 -8.99 10.70 14.37
C PRO A 175 -9.80 11.99 14.24
N ASN A 176 -9.16 13.14 14.43
CA ASN A 176 -9.78 14.47 14.28
C ASN A 176 -11.02 14.70 15.18
N GLY A 177 -11.12 14.03 16.32
CA GLY A 177 -12.24 14.16 17.25
C GLY A 177 -13.52 13.45 16.79
N LEU A 178 -13.46 12.61 15.77
CA LEU A 178 -14.60 11.81 15.32
C LEU A 178 -14.95 10.72 16.34
N GLN A 179 -16.18 10.22 16.27
CA GLN A 179 -16.64 9.16 17.16
C GLN A 179 -15.80 7.89 16.98
N ALA A 180 -15.39 7.27 18.09
CA ALA A 180 -14.76 5.96 18.09
C ALA A 180 -15.83 4.86 18.01
N ALA A 181 -15.45 3.69 17.47
CA ALA A 181 -16.27 2.48 17.52
C ALA A 181 -15.87 1.63 18.74
N ASN A 182 -16.73 1.54 19.74
CA ASN A 182 -16.31 1.04 21.05
C ASN A 182 -16.78 -0.39 21.38
N TYR A 183 -17.70 -0.96 20.61
CA TYR A 183 -18.40 -2.18 21.02
C TYR A 183 -18.03 -3.43 20.21
N LEU A 184 -17.54 -3.27 18.98
CA LEU A 184 -17.28 -4.41 18.08
C LEU A 184 -16.16 -5.34 18.60
N THR A 185 -15.18 -4.81 19.34
CA THR A 185 -14.06 -5.61 19.87
C THR A 185 -14.55 -6.76 20.75
N GLU A 186 -15.51 -6.52 21.66
CA GLU A 186 -16.04 -7.57 22.52
C GLU A 186 -16.72 -8.69 21.73
N SER A 187 -17.45 -8.33 20.68
CA SER A 187 -18.09 -9.29 19.78
C SER A 187 -17.04 -10.14 19.05
N LEU A 188 -15.96 -9.53 18.58
CA LEU A 188 -14.87 -10.23 17.90
C LEU A 188 -14.16 -11.21 18.85
N VAL A 189 -13.81 -10.78 20.05
CA VAL A 189 -13.19 -11.62 21.08
C VAL A 189 -14.09 -12.80 21.46
N LYS A 190 -15.40 -12.55 21.66
CA LYS A 190 -16.38 -13.58 21.94
C LYS A 190 -16.45 -14.67 20.84
N ASN A 191 -16.20 -14.28 19.61
CA ASN A 191 -16.15 -15.19 18.45
C ASN A 191 -14.74 -15.79 18.21
N GLY A 192 -13.82 -15.66 19.18
CA GLY A 192 -12.50 -16.30 19.14
C GLY A 192 -11.44 -15.56 18.34
N ILE A 193 -11.66 -14.29 17.97
CA ILE A 193 -10.68 -13.49 17.24
C ILE A 193 -9.69 -12.87 18.22
N GLU A 194 -8.40 -13.11 17.99
CA GLU A 194 -7.29 -12.56 18.75
C GLU A 194 -7.04 -11.11 18.36
N MET A 195 -7.07 -10.22 19.33
CA MET A 195 -6.90 -8.78 19.14
C MET A 195 -5.52 -8.31 19.61
N TYR A 196 -4.97 -7.33 18.92
CA TYR A 196 -3.79 -6.55 19.29
C TYR A 196 -4.18 -5.09 19.50
N ARG A 197 -3.30 -4.32 20.12
CA ARG A 197 -3.44 -2.88 20.26
C ARG A 197 -2.23 -2.19 19.68
N PHE A 198 -2.44 -1.40 18.62
CA PHE A 198 -1.39 -0.63 17.97
C PHE A 198 -1.60 0.87 18.17
N LYS A 199 -0.55 1.62 17.92
CA LYS A 199 -0.60 3.07 17.91
C LYS A 199 -0.01 3.62 16.62
N THR A 200 -0.49 4.79 16.22
CA THR A 200 0.16 5.64 15.24
C THR A 200 0.16 7.08 15.77
N GLY A 201 0.63 8.04 14.97
CA GLY A 201 0.64 9.43 15.38
C GLY A 201 0.53 10.35 14.18
N THR A 202 0.21 11.60 14.45
CA THR A 202 0.14 12.65 13.45
C THR A 202 0.77 13.93 14.02
N PRO A 203 1.44 14.76 13.18
CA PRO A 203 1.93 16.05 13.61
C PRO A 203 0.82 17.09 13.72
N ALA A 204 1.14 18.23 14.28
CA ALA A 204 0.24 19.38 14.34
C ALA A 204 -0.12 19.89 12.95
N ARG A 205 -1.30 20.53 12.85
CA ARG A 205 -1.67 21.42 11.75
C ARG A 205 -1.51 22.84 12.25
N VAL A 206 -0.94 23.67 11.38
CA VAL A 206 -0.61 25.06 11.71
C VAL A 206 -1.20 26.02 10.68
N ASP A 207 -1.43 27.27 11.10
CA ASP A 207 -1.97 28.31 10.23
C ASP A 207 -0.89 28.84 9.30
N ARG A 208 -1.09 28.71 7.99
CA ARG A 208 -0.21 29.19 6.91
C ARG A 208 0.21 30.66 7.10
N ARG A 209 -0.69 31.51 7.59
CA ARG A 209 -0.45 32.97 7.79
C ARG A 209 0.56 33.24 8.91
N SER A 210 0.87 32.25 9.76
CA SER A 210 1.85 32.35 10.84
C SER A 210 3.24 31.84 10.47
N ILE A 211 3.46 31.44 9.21
CA ILE A 211 4.70 30.84 8.70
C ILE A 211 5.49 31.87 7.89
N ASP A 212 6.78 31.94 8.14
CA ASP A 212 7.73 32.71 7.33
C ASP A 212 8.43 31.79 6.31
N PHE A 213 7.85 31.65 5.14
CA PHE A 213 8.36 30.80 4.07
C PHE A 213 9.71 31.26 3.51
N SER A 214 10.12 32.53 3.72
CA SER A 214 11.43 33.02 3.26
C SER A 214 12.62 32.32 3.91
N LYS A 215 12.39 31.62 5.02
CA LYS A 215 13.39 30.84 5.76
C LYS A 215 13.37 29.34 5.41
N MET A 216 12.57 28.96 4.45
CA MET A 216 12.40 27.56 4.04
C MET A 216 12.78 27.35 2.59
N GLU A 217 13.15 26.12 2.24
CA GLU A 217 13.44 25.71 0.87
C GLU A 217 12.15 25.31 0.17
N GLU A 218 11.82 25.99 -0.92
CA GLU A 218 10.63 25.69 -1.71
C GLU A 218 10.82 24.38 -2.50
N GLN A 219 9.83 23.52 -2.44
CA GLN A 219 9.80 22.21 -3.10
C GLN A 219 8.70 22.19 -4.16
N PHE A 220 9.10 22.19 -5.43
CA PHE A 220 8.19 22.17 -6.56
C PHE A 220 7.77 20.75 -6.92
N GLY A 221 6.59 20.60 -7.53
CA GLY A 221 6.19 19.40 -8.25
C GLY A 221 6.98 19.20 -9.54
N ASP A 222 6.77 18.06 -10.20
CA ASP A 222 7.38 17.82 -11.51
C ASP A 222 6.73 18.70 -12.57
N GLU A 223 7.51 19.18 -13.53
CA GLU A 223 7.05 20.03 -14.64
C GLU A 223 5.99 19.31 -15.48
N ARG A 224 6.20 18.02 -15.73
CA ARG A 224 5.25 17.16 -16.40
C ARG A 224 4.73 16.10 -15.43
N VAL A 225 3.43 16.18 -15.16
CA VAL A 225 2.74 15.24 -14.26
C VAL A 225 2.51 13.90 -14.96
N VAL A 226 2.86 12.81 -14.29
CA VAL A 226 2.49 11.45 -14.69
C VAL A 226 1.28 11.04 -13.85
N PRO A 227 0.14 10.65 -14.44
CA PRO A 227 -1.02 10.21 -13.69
C PRO A 227 -0.78 8.89 -12.95
N PHE A 228 -1.47 8.67 -11.84
CA PHE A 228 -1.46 7.38 -11.16
C PHE A 228 -2.26 6.32 -11.92
N SER A 229 -3.41 6.69 -12.44
CA SER A 229 -4.24 5.76 -13.18
C SER A 229 -3.77 5.60 -14.63
N PHE A 230 -3.69 4.36 -15.08
CA PHE A 230 -3.42 4.01 -16.49
C PHE A 230 -4.59 4.36 -17.41
N SER A 231 -5.77 4.63 -16.84
CA SER A 231 -6.97 5.05 -17.60
C SER A 231 -7.12 6.57 -17.66
N THR A 232 -6.31 7.33 -16.92
CA THR A 232 -6.32 8.80 -16.95
C THR A 232 -5.52 9.31 -18.15
N ASP A 233 -6.11 10.22 -18.94
CA ASP A 233 -5.39 10.92 -20.01
C ASP A 233 -4.27 11.77 -19.41
N PRO A 234 -3.00 11.53 -19.78
CA PRO A 234 -1.87 12.29 -19.26
C PRO A 234 -1.98 13.81 -19.47
N GLU A 235 -2.65 14.27 -20.51
CA GLU A 235 -2.82 15.71 -20.77
C GLU A 235 -3.87 16.33 -19.83
N SER A 236 -4.83 15.56 -19.35
CA SER A 236 -5.88 16.06 -18.44
C SER A 236 -5.36 16.41 -17.03
N VAL A 237 -4.20 15.92 -16.64
CA VAL A 237 -3.58 16.16 -15.32
C VAL A 237 -2.54 17.29 -15.34
N GLN A 238 -2.27 17.90 -16.49
CA GLN A 238 -1.34 19.04 -16.58
C GLN A 238 -2.05 20.31 -16.07
N LYS A 239 -1.61 20.81 -14.91
CA LYS A 239 -2.18 22.00 -14.27
C LYS A 239 -1.15 22.70 -13.40
N GLU A 240 -1.43 23.95 -13.03
CA GLU A 240 -0.63 24.66 -12.03
C GLU A 240 -0.64 23.91 -10.71
N GLN A 241 0.54 23.78 -10.11
CA GLN A 241 0.76 23.04 -8.87
C GLN A 241 1.16 23.99 -7.74
N VAL A 242 0.80 23.60 -6.51
CA VAL A 242 1.25 24.32 -5.30
C VAL A 242 2.61 23.80 -4.85
N SER A 243 3.35 24.66 -4.15
CA SER A 243 4.62 24.27 -3.53
C SER A 243 4.42 23.65 -2.15
N CYS A 244 5.32 22.74 -1.80
CA CYS A 244 5.63 22.34 -0.43
C CYS A 244 6.92 23.04 0.01
N TRP A 245 7.26 22.95 1.29
CA TRP A 245 8.40 23.65 1.84
C TRP A 245 9.20 22.73 2.76
N LEU A 246 10.52 22.89 2.76
CA LEU A 246 11.43 22.11 3.58
C LEU A 246 12.16 23.03 4.56
N THR A 247 12.13 22.66 5.83
CA THR A 247 12.92 23.25 6.89
C THR A 247 13.49 22.15 7.79
N TYR A 248 14.11 22.51 8.90
CA TYR A 248 14.81 21.56 9.76
C TYR A 248 14.62 21.90 11.23
N THR A 249 14.55 20.86 12.07
CA THR A 249 14.79 21.00 13.50
C THR A 249 16.25 21.41 13.75
N ASN A 250 16.55 21.85 14.95
CA ASN A 250 17.89 22.23 15.38
C ASN A 250 18.17 21.71 16.81
N GLU A 251 19.35 22.02 17.35
CA GLU A 251 19.73 21.55 18.68
C GLU A 251 18.82 22.10 19.79
N GLU A 252 18.35 23.35 19.67
CA GLU A 252 17.40 23.92 20.62
C GLU A 252 16.06 23.15 20.62
N THR A 253 15.57 22.79 19.44
CA THR A 253 14.39 21.91 19.29
C THR A 253 14.60 20.59 20.04
N HIS A 254 15.78 19.99 19.84
CA HIS A 254 16.11 18.69 20.45
C HIS A 254 16.28 18.77 21.97
N GLN A 255 16.84 19.88 22.48
CA GLN A 255 16.97 20.12 23.93
C GLN A 255 15.60 20.26 24.60
N ILE A 256 14.66 20.99 24.00
CA ILE A 256 13.29 21.11 24.51
C ILE A 256 12.64 19.73 24.56
N ILE A 257 12.77 18.93 23.51
CA ILE A 257 12.20 17.57 23.47
C ILE A 257 12.80 16.70 24.56
N ARG A 258 14.14 16.66 24.68
CA ARG A 258 14.85 15.84 25.70
C ARG A 258 14.46 16.24 27.12
N ALA A 259 14.28 17.53 27.39
CA ALA A 259 13.89 18.05 28.70
C ALA A 259 12.44 17.71 29.11
N ASN A 260 11.61 17.22 28.17
CA ASN A 260 10.20 16.92 28.40
C ASN A 260 9.81 15.47 28.06
N LEU A 261 10.79 14.56 27.94
CA LEU A 261 10.48 13.15 27.63
C LEU A 261 9.61 12.49 28.68
N ASP A 262 9.77 12.85 29.96
CA ASP A 262 8.97 12.39 31.09
C ASP A 262 7.49 12.78 30.97
N ARG A 263 7.19 13.86 30.24
CA ARG A 263 5.83 14.35 29.94
C ARG A 263 5.24 13.74 28.64
N SER A 264 6.01 12.93 27.95
CA SER A 264 5.52 12.23 26.72
C SER A 264 4.80 10.94 27.10
N PRO A 265 3.53 10.74 26.69
CA PRO A 265 2.80 9.49 26.90
C PRO A 265 3.52 8.26 26.36
N LEU A 266 4.38 8.43 25.35
CA LEU A 266 5.17 7.37 24.77
C LEU A 266 6.25 6.85 25.73
N PHE A 267 6.86 7.74 26.54
CA PHE A 267 7.95 7.42 27.45
C PHE A 267 7.46 7.22 28.90
N SER A 268 6.32 7.79 29.28
CA SER A 268 5.70 7.60 30.59
C SER A 268 4.96 6.27 30.74
N GLY A 269 4.77 5.51 29.67
CA GLY A 269 4.01 4.26 29.67
C GLY A 269 2.48 4.44 29.62
N ALA A 270 1.98 5.65 29.40
CA ALA A 270 0.55 5.90 29.23
C ALA A 270 -0.01 5.35 27.90
N ILE A 271 0.85 5.13 26.92
CA ILE A 271 0.53 4.46 25.66
C ILE A 271 0.84 2.97 25.80
N GLU A 272 -0.19 2.14 25.61
CA GLU A 272 -0.09 0.68 25.65
C GLU A 272 0.23 0.07 24.28
N GLY A 273 -0.22 0.74 23.20
CA GLY A 273 -0.10 0.27 21.84
C GLY A 273 1.33 0.36 21.28
N THR A 274 1.74 -0.68 20.55
CA THR A 274 3.03 -0.67 19.83
C THR A 274 2.96 0.24 18.61
N GLY A 275 3.96 1.12 18.43
CA GLY A 275 4.04 2.05 17.31
C GLY A 275 4.84 1.53 16.11
N PRO A 276 4.65 2.13 14.93
CA PRO A 276 5.34 1.73 13.72
C PRO A 276 6.83 2.14 13.75
N ARG A 277 7.72 1.21 13.42
CA ARG A 277 9.17 1.43 13.38
C ARG A 277 9.60 2.50 12.37
N TYR A 278 8.87 2.61 11.25
CA TYR A 278 9.23 3.46 10.11
C TYR A 278 8.46 4.79 10.04
N CYS A 279 7.69 5.11 11.07
CA CYS A 279 7.08 6.42 11.26
C CYS A 279 7.24 6.84 12.73
N PRO A 280 8.51 7.01 13.19
CA PRO A 280 8.76 7.39 14.56
C PRO A 280 8.29 8.83 14.80
N SER A 281 7.83 9.09 16.03
CA SER A 281 7.59 10.45 16.48
C SER A 281 8.91 11.25 16.51
N ILE A 282 8.82 12.58 16.64
CA ILE A 282 10.03 13.40 16.72
C ILE A 282 10.82 13.09 18.00
N GLU A 283 10.15 12.78 19.12
CA GLU A 283 10.80 12.35 20.36
C GLU A 283 11.58 11.03 20.15
N ASP A 284 11.01 10.07 19.44
CA ASP A 284 11.69 8.84 19.06
C ASP A 284 12.95 9.08 18.22
N LYS A 285 12.87 10.01 17.25
CA LYS A 285 14.02 10.35 16.39
C LYS A 285 15.16 10.97 17.20
N VAL A 286 14.83 11.91 18.08
CA VAL A 286 15.80 12.61 18.92
C VAL A 286 16.50 11.66 19.88
N VAL A 287 15.78 10.65 20.42
CA VAL A 287 16.34 9.64 21.32
C VAL A 287 17.15 8.59 20.56
N LYS A 288 16.62 8.06 19.44
CA LYS A 288 17.26 6.98 18.68
C LYS A 288 18.47 7.44 17.85
N PHE A 289 18.51 8.72 17.47
CA PHE A 289 19.56 9.30 16.63
C PHE A 289 20.18 10.54 17.31
N PRO A 290 20.81 10.38 18.48
CA PRO A 290 21.32 11.49 19.28
C PRO A 290 22.41 12.30 18.56
N ASP A 291 23.16 11.68 17.64
CA ASP A 291 24.23 12.31 16.86
C ASP A 291 23.72 13.14 15.67
N LYS A 292 22.41 13.15 15.41
CA LYS A 292 21.83 13.98 14.36
C LYS A 292 21.47 15.36 14.89
N ASN A 293 22.13 16.37 14.36
CA ASN A 293 21.91 17.76 14.77
C ASN A 293 20.61 18.35 14.25
N ARG A 294 19.99 17.72 13.25
CA ARG A 294 18.74 18.18 12.64
C ARG A 294 17.96 17.04 12.00
N HIS A 295 16.64 17.22 11.93
CA HIS A 295 15.71 16.37 11.19
C HIS A 295 14.90 17.21 10.21
N GLN A 296 14.57 16.65 9.06
CA GLN A 296 13.75 17.32 8.05
C GLN A 296 12.32 17.54 8.55
N VAL A 297 11.80 18.72 8.26
CA VAL A 297 10.41 19.12 8.50
C VAL A 297 9.82 19.57 7.17
N PHE A 298 8.84 18.83 6.67
CA PHE A 298 8.10 19.19 5.47
C PHE A 298 6.85 19.96 5.87
N VAL A 299 6.67 21.14 5.28
CA VAL A 299 5.51 22.00 5.48
C VAL A 299 4.65 21.89 4.24
N GLU A 300 3.52 21.21 4.36
CA GLU A 300 2.70 20.78 3.24
C GLU A 300 1.27 21.32 3.37
N PRO A 301 0.71 22.01 2.34
CA PRO A 301 -0.68 22.45 2.38
C PRO A 301 -1.65 21.25 2.42
N GLU A 302 -2.70 21.32 3.24
CA GLU A 302 -3.72 20.27 3.32
C GLU A 302 -4.82 20.41 2.26
N GLY A 303 -4.83 21.49 1.49
CA GLY A 303 -5.78 21.76 0.41
C GLY A 303 -5.62 23.17 -0.16
N LEU A 304 -6.38 23.44 -1.22
CA LEU A 304 -6.35 24.74 -1.92
C LEU A 304 -7.14 25.82 -1.18
N TYR A 305 -8.18 25.44 -0.45
CA TYR A 305 -9.15 26.34 0.18
C TYR A 305 -9.05 26.38 1.70
N THR A 306 -7.92 25.96 2.26
CA THR A 306 -7.63 26.00 3.69
C THR A 306 -6.28 26.63 3.96
N ASN A 307 -6.13 27.25 5.13
CA ASN A 307 -4.83 27.72 5.65
C ASN A 307 -4.13 26.66 6.51
N GLU A 308 -4.69 25.46 6.63
CA GLU A 308 -4.03 24.38 7.38
C GLU A 308 -2.81 23.85 6.64
N MET A 309 -1.67 23.84 7.33
CA MET A 309 -0.41 23.27 6.86
C MET A 309 -0.02 22.09 7.75
N TYR A 310 0.37 20.99 7.13
CA TYR A 310 0.84 19.77 7.78
C TYR A 310 2.36 19.86 8.02
N LEU A 311 2.82 19.52 9.24
CA LEU A 311 4.24 19.53 9.60
C LEU A 311 4.84 18.11 9.51
N GLY A 312 5.09 17.64 8.30
CA GLY A 312 5.65 16.31 8.05
C GLY A 312 6.99 16.10 8.76
N GLY A 313 7.11 14.97 9.48
CA GLY A 313 8.31 14.66 10.25
C GLY A 313 8.27 15.06 11.72
N MET A 314 7.25 15.81 12.15
CA MET A 314 7.07 16.34 13.51
C MET A 314 5.92 15.67 14.27
N SER A 315 5.56 14.43 13.93
CA SER A 315 4.58 13.65 14.70
C SER A 315 5.02 13.56 16.16
N SER A 316 4.12 13.83 17.09
CA SER A 316 4.44 13.92 18.52
C SER A 316 3.23 13.60 19.39
N SER A 317 3.50 13.15 20.62
CA SER A 317 2.51 13.07 21.69
C SER A 317 2.84 13.97 22.89
N LEU A 318 3.82 14.85 22.75
CA LEU A 318 4.18 15.83 23.78
C LEU A 318 3.01 16.78 24.09
N PRO A 319 2.95 17.34 25.32
CA PRO A 319 1.92 18.30 25.69
C PRO A 319 1.91 19.54 24.80
N GLU A 320 0.78 20.23 24.73
CA GLU A 320 0.56 21.39 23.87
C GLU A 320 1.60 22.51 24.07
N ASP A 321 1.95 22.83 25.32
CA ASP A 321 2.96 23.83 25.65
C ASP A 321 4.35 23.47 25.08
N VAL A 322 4.70 22.19 25.13
CA VAL A 322 5.96 21.69 24.56
C VAL A 322 5.89 21.68 23.03
N GLN A 323 4.74 21.35 22.44
CA GLN A 323 4.56 21.43 20.98
C GLN A 323 4.80 22.85 20.49
N TYR A 324 4.21 23.87 21.12
CA TYR A 324 4.50 25.27 20.79
C TYR A 324 5.97 25.64 20.97
N ALA A 325 6.58 25.25 22.09
CA ALA A 325 7.97 25.56 22.38
C ALA A 325 8.91 24.97 21.31
N MET A 326 8.76 23.68 20.99
CA MET A 326 9.63 23.01 20.03
C MET A 326 9.41 23.50 18.58
N TYR A 327 8.16 23.78 18.16
CA TYR A 327 7.92 24.28 16.81
C TYR A 327 8.50 25.67 16.60
N ARG A 328 8.45 26.55 17.61
CA ARG A 328 8.94 27.92 17.52
C ARG A 328 10.46 28.05 17.43
N THR A 329 11.20 26.98 17.66
CA THR A 329 12.64 26.93 17.41
C THR A 329 13.00 26.58 15.96
N VAL A 330 12.02 26.09 15.18
CA VAL A 330 12.23 25.67 13.78
C VAL A 330 12.21 26.90 12.88
N PRO A 331 13.22 27.09 11.99
CA PRO A 331 13.27 28.23 11.07
C PRO A 331 11.99 28.36 10.25
N GLY A 332 11.40 29.56 10.28
CA GLY A 332 10.14 29.89 9.63
C GLY A 332 8.88 29.60 10.44
N LEU A 333 9.00 28.93 11.60
CA LEU A 333 7.89 28.63 12.49
C LEU A 333 7.92 29.43 13.80
N GLU A 334 8.74 30.46 13.93
CA GLU A 334 8.96 31.21 15.17
C GLU A 334 7.67 31.85 15.72
N ASN A 335 6.75 32.21 14.83
CA ASN A 335 5.45 32.81 15.18
C ASN A 335 4.27 31.84 14.95
N VAL A 336 4.54 30.56 14.82
CA VAL A 336 3.56 29.56 14.43
C VAL A 336 2.35 29.54 15.37
N LYS A 337 1.17 29.38 14.79
CA LYS A 337 -0.10 29.15 15.47
C LYS A 337 -0.61 27.76 15.13
N ILE A 338 -0.84 26.94 16.14
CA ILE A 338 -1.38 25.59 15.98
C ILE A 338 -2.90 25.69 15.75
N VAL A 339 -3.38 25.02 14.70
CA VAL A 339 -4.81 24.83 14.41
C VAL A 339 -5.31 23.54 15.05
N ARG A 340 -4.48 22.49 14.97
CA ARG A 340 -4.76 21.17 15.60
C ARG A 340 -3.47 20.66 16.23
N ASN A 341 -3.53 20.21 17.46
CA ASN A 341 -2.38 19.62 18.14
C ASN A 341 -1.94 18.31 17.47
N ALA A 342 -0.65 18.01 17.54
CA ALA A 342 -0.15 16.66 17.32
C ALA A 342 -0.70 15.73 18.39
N TYR A 343 -0.93 14.46 18.03
CA TYR A 343 -1.38 13.44 18.97
C TYR A 343 -0.91 12.04 18.54
N ALA A 344 -0.81 11.14 19.49
CA ALA A 344 -0.79 9.70 19.22
C ALA A 344 -2.22 9.17 19.26
N ILE A 345 -2.52 8.17 18.44
CA ILE A 345 -3.79 7.45 18.49
C ILE A 345 -3.51 5.96 18.67
N GLU A 346 -4.15 5.36 19.67
CA GLU A 346 -4.21 3.92 19.88
C GLU A 346 -5.53 3.37 19.35
N TYR A 347 -5.49 2.14 18.87
CA TYR A 347 -6.66 1.44 18.32
C TYR A 347 -6.48 -0.07 18.37
N ASP A 348 -7.60 -0.81 18.42
CA ASP A 348 -7.58 -2.25 18.35
C ASP A 348 -7.45 -2.72 16.89
N CYS A 349 -6.67 -3.77 16.70
CA CYS A 349 -6.46 -4.48 15.44
C CYS A 349 -6.34 -5.98 15.70
N ILE A 350 -6.23 -6.78 14.65
CA ILE A 350 -6.11 -8.23 14.79
C ILE A 350 -4.67 -8.72 14.62
N ASN A 351 -4.41 -9.91 15.14
CA ASN A 351 -3.29 -10.73 14.67
C ASN A 351 -3.61 -11.26 13.28
N SER A 352 -2.97 -10.71 12.24
CA SER A 352 -3.26 -11.02 10.83
C SER A 352 -2.95 -12.47 10.41
N ARG A 353 -2.23 -13.23 11.23
CA ARG A 353 -2.00 -14.67 10.99
C ARG A 353 -3.27 -15.52 11.08
N GLN A 354 -4.35 -14.96 11.63
CA GLN A 354 -5.68 -15.58 11.63
C GLN A 354 -6.34 -15.56 10.25
N LEU A 355 -5.75 -14.83 9.28
CA LEU A 355 -6.26 -14.70 7.93
C LEU A 355 -5.61 -15.73 6.98
N LYS A 356 -6.39 -16.14 6.00
CA LYS A 356 -5.90 -16.81 4.79
C LYS A 356 -5.27 -15.78 3.84
N PRO A 357 -4.52 -16.21 2.82
CA PRO A 357 -4.04 -15.30 1.76
C PRO A 357 -5.16 -14.56 0.99
N THR A 358 -6.39 -15.03 1.06
CA THR A 358 -7.60 -14.39 0.53
C THR A 358 -8.12 -13.26 1.42
N LEU A 359 -7.49 -13.01 2.58
CA LEU A 359 -7.94 -12.12 3.66
C LEU A 359 -9.24 -12.58 4.37
N GLU A 360 -9.67 -13.80 4.16
CA GLU A 360 -10.73 -14.45 4.93
C GLU A 360 -10.18 -14.98 6.26
N PHE A 361 -10.95 -14.86 7.34
CA PHE A 361 -10.60 -15.50 8.61
C PHE A 361 -10.62 -17.03 8.50
N LYS A 362 -9.61 -17.67 9.10
CA LYS A 362 -9.53 -19.15 9.14
C LYS A 362 -10.64 -19.76 9.96
N ALA A 363 -11.03 -19.11 11.06
CA ALA A 363 -12.01 -19.60 12.01
C ALA A 363 -13.47 -19.30 11.62
N ILE A 364 -13.74 -18.27 10.83
CA ILE A 364 -15.10 -17.83 10.50
C ILE A 364 -15.20 -17.67 8.97
N GLN A 365 -15.91 -18.56 8.33
CA GLN A 365 -16.15 -18.53 6.89
C GLN A 365 -17.02 -17.33 6.51
N GLY A 366 -16.65 -16.65 5.42
CA GLY A 366 -17.36 -15.48 4.92
C GLY A 366 -17.01 -14.17 5.66
N LEU A 367 -16.18 -14.23 6.71
CA LEU A 367 -15.65 -13.03 7.36
C LEU A 367 -14.27 -12.70 6.80
N PHE A 368 -14.14 -11.47 6.26
CA PHE A 368 -12.92 -10.92 5.66
C PHE A 368 -12.49 -9.66 6.39
N SER A 369 -11.26 -9.24 6.19
CA SER A 369 -10.81 -7.95 6.72
C SER A 369 -9.71 -7.30 5.88
N GLY A 370 -9.53 -5.99 6.04
CA GLY A 370 -8.52 -5.22 5.33
C GLY A 370 -8.10 -3.94 6.04
N GLY A 371 -6.94 -3.42 5.64
CA GLY A 371 -6.42 -2.15 6.10
C GLY A 371 -5.71 -2.20 7.43
N GLN A 372 -5.77 -1.09 8.18
CA GLN A 372 -5.09 -0.97 9.48
C GLN A 372 -5.62 -1.95 10.52
N PHE A 373 -6.85 -2.38 10.40
CA PHE A 373 -7.43 -3.43 11.23
C PHE A 373 -6.63 -4.74 11.15
N ASN A 374 -5.98 -5.04 10.02
CA ASN A 374 -5.06 -6.18 9.86
C ASN A 374 -3.65 -5.93 10.43
N GLY A 375 -3.44 -4.83 11.13
CA GLY A 375 -2.12 -4.49 11.68
C GLY A 375 -1.15 -3.91 10.67
N SER A 376 -1.62 -3.37 9.54
CA SER A 376 -0.83 -2.57 8.62
C SER A 376 -0.92 -1.07 8.92
N SER A 377 -0.11 -0.24 8.26
CA SER A 377 -0.16 1.22 8.38
C SER A 377 0.07 1.87 7.01
N GLY A 378 -0.83 2.77 6.64
CA GLY A 378 -0.80 3.57 5.40
C GLY A 378 -2.08 3.43 4.59
N TYR A 379 -2.40 4.51 3.85
CA TYR A 379 -3.64 4.57 3.04
C TYR A 379 -3.60 3.57 1.89
N GLU A 380 -2.47 3.43 1.25
CA GLU A 380 -2.24 2.58 0.09
C GLU A 380 -2.28 1.10 0.48
N GLU A 381 -1.64 0.76 1.61
CA GLU A 381 -1.70 -0.60 2.18
C GLU A 381 -3.14 -0.96 2.56
N ALA A 382 -3.90 0.01 3.08
CA ALA A 382 -5.31 -0.20 3.41
C ALA A 382 -6.16 -0.43 2.16
N ALA A 383 -5.99 0.41 1.15
CA ALA A 383 -6.76 0.36 -0.10
C ALA A 383 -6.60 -0.98 -0.81
N VAL A 384 -5.37 -1.46 -0.99
CA VAL A 384 -5.11 -2.74 -1.68
C VAL A 384 -5.64 -3.95 -0.92
N GLN A 385 -5.58 -3.94 0.41
CA GLN A 385 -6.17 -5.01 1.22
C GLN A 385 -7.70 -5.00 1.15
N GLY A 386 -8.31 -3.81 1.24
CA GLY A 386 -9.75 -3.67 1.09
C GLY A 386 -10.24 -4.15 -0.27
N PHE A 387 -9.54 -3.78 -1.34
CA PHE A 387 -9.83 -4.24 -2.69
C PHE A 387 -9.75 -5.77 -2.81
N MET A 388 -8.66 -6.39 -2.36
CA MET A 388 -8.50 -7.84 -2.43
C MET A 388 -9.49 -8.60 -1.54
N ALA A 389 -9.82 -8.07 -0.37
CA ALA A 389 -10.87 -8.61 0.49
C ALA A 389 -12.25 -8.52 -0.20
N GLY A 390 -12.55 -7.40 -0.84
CA GLY A 390 -13.79 -7.20 -1.62
C GLY A 390 -13.88 -8.17 -2.79
N VAL A 391 -12.81 -8.30 -3.58
CA VAL A 391 -12.76 -9.28 -4.69
C VAL A 391 -12.98 -10.69 -4.17
N ASN A 392 -12.27 -11.14 -3.14
CA ASN A 392 -12.35 -12.52 -2.65
C ASN A 392 -13.68 -12.81 -1.94
N ALA A 393 -14.26 -11.85 -1.23
CA ALA A 393 -15.61 -11.96 -0.70
C ALA A 393 -16.64 -12.13 -1.83
N SER A 394 -16.49 -11.35 -2.90
CA SER A 394 -17.35 -11.43 -4.09
C SER A 394 -17.20 -12.79 -4.80
N MET A 395 -15.97 -13.26 -5.00
CA MET A 395 -15.73 -14.57 -5.62
C MET A 395 -16.39 -15.68 -4.80
N LYS A 396 -16.30 -15.64 -3.46
CA LYS A 396 -16.95 -16.61 -2.58
C LYS A 396 -18.47 -16.59 -2.73
N VAL A 397 -19.08 -15.41 -2.75
CA VAL A 397 -20.55 -15.26 -2.91
C VAL A 397 -21.02 -15.72 -4.29
N LEU A 398 -20.22 -15.48 -5.33
CA LEU A 398 -20.49 -15.91 -6.70
C LEU A 398 -20.15 -17.37 -6.98
N GLY A 399 -19.55 -18.09 -6.02
CA GLY A 399 -19.11 -19.48 -6.22
C GLY A 399 -17.96 -19.62 -7.23
N ARG A 400 -17.11 -18.59 -7.36
CA ARG A 400 -15.92 -18.55 -8.22
C ARG A 400 -14.65 -18.78 -7.41
N GLU A 401 -13.58 -19.18 -8.08
CA GLU A 401 -12.27 -19.35 -7.46
C GLU A 401 -11.71 -18.00 -6.95
N PRO A 402 -11.06 -18.00 -5.77
CA PRO A 402 -10.47 -16.78 -5.22
C PRO A 402 -9.23 -16.35 -6.00
N TYR A 403 -8.93 -15.05 -5.95
CA TYR A 403 -7.70 -14.47 -6.49
C TYR A 403 -6.68 -14.21 -5.38
N VAL A 404 -5.52 -14.84 -5.50
CA VAL A 404 -4.37 -14.62 -4.61
C VAL A 404 -3.16 -14.27 -5.46
N LEU A 405 -2.65 -13.07 -5.29
CA LEU A 405 -1.43 -12.61 -5.96
C LEU A 405 -0.22 -13.12 -5.18
N ASP A 406 0.73 -13.72 -5.87
CA ASP A 406 1.98 -14.14 -5.25
C ASP A 406 3.03 -13.02 -5.21
N ARG A 407 4.10 -13.24 -4.46
CA ARG A 407 5.20 -12.28 -4.27
C ARG A 407 5.96 -11.93 -5.56
N SER A 408 5.86 -12.75 -6.59
CA SER A 408 6.49 -12.50 -7.90
C SER A 408 5.59 -11.76 -8.88
N GLN A 409 4.31 -11.61 -8.55
CA GLN A 409 3.31 -10.96 -9.40
C GLN A 409 3.09 -9.48 -9.03
N ALA A 410 3.10 -9.18 -7.71
CA ALA A 410 2.73 -7.86 -7.24
C ALA A 410 3.31 -7.52 -5.85
N TYR A 411 3.52 -6.23 -5.58
CA TYR A 411 3.74 -5.73 -4.22
C TYR A 411 2.54 -6.01 -3.30
N ILE A 412 1.32 -6.03 -3.85
CA ILE A 412 0.11 -6.46 -3.14
C ILE A 412 0.28 -7.90 -2.63
N GLY A 413 0.82 -8.79 -3.45
CA GLY A 413 1.14 -10.17 -3.06
C GLY A 413 2.20 -10.24 -1.95
N VAL A 414 3.26 -9.44 -2.05
CA VAL A 414 4.29 -9.33 -1.00
C VAL A 414 3.66 -8.86 0.32
N LEU A 415 2.82 -7.83 0.29
CA LEU A 415 2.17 -7.25 1.47
C LEU A 415 1.27 -8.29 2.16
N ILE A 416 0.39 -8.93 1.42
CA ILE A 416 -0.56 -9.90 1.99
C ILE A 416 0.18 -11.13 2.51
N ASP A 417 1.13 -11.68 1.76
CA ASP A 417 1.93 -12.82 2.22
C ASP A 417 2.70 -12.48 3.51
N ASP A 418 3.34 -11.31 3.59
CA ASP A 418 4.00 -10.88 4.81
C ASP A 418 3.04 -10.76 6.00
N LEU A 419 1.82 -10.22 5.80
CA LEU A 419 0.84 -10.07 6.87
C LEU A 419 0.36 -11.41 7.43
N VAL A 420 0.08 -12.39 6.56
CA VAL A 420 -0.52 -13.67 6.98
C VAL A 420 0.51 -14.71 7.40
N THR A 421 1.80 -14.54 7.06
CA THR A 421 2.86 -15.52 7.36
C THR A 421 3.87 -15.06 8.39
N LYS A 422 4.11 -13.75 8.52
CA LYS A 422 5.09 -13.21 9.46
C LYS A 422 4.43 -12.77 10.76
N GLU A 423 5.18 -12.87 11.83
CA GLU A 423 4.79 -12.34 13.13
C GLU A 423 5.01 -10.81 13.14
N ASN A 424 3.92 -10.07 13.20
CA ASN A 424 3.95 -8.61 13.19
C ASN A 424 3.59 -8.09 14.59
N HIS A 425 4.61 -7.71 15.39
CA HIS A 425 4.44 -7.10 16.71
C HIS A 425 4.38 -5.56 16.64
N GLU A 426 4.50 -5.01 15.45
CA GLU A 426 4.43 -3.57 15.17
C GLU A 426 3.63 -3.35 13.87
N PRO A 427 3.02 -2.17 13.67
CA PRO A 427 2.29 -1.88 12.43
C PRO A 427 3.16 -2.11 11.19
N TYR A 428 2.69 -3.04 10.34
CA TYR A 428 3.37 -3.36 9.08
C TYR A 428 3.33 -2.18 8.11
N ARG A 429 4.45 -1.91 7.46
CA ARG A 429 4.55 -0.91 6.40
C ARG A 429 5.26 -1.50 5.18
N MET A 430 4.70 -1.26 3.99
CA MET A 430 5.33 -1.67 2.75
C MET A 430 6.58 -0.85 2.45
N MET A 431 7.64 -1.52 2.02
CA MET A 431 8.90 -0.91 1.59
C MET A 431 9.45 -1.68 0.40
N THR A 432 10.19 -0.98 -0.48
CA THR A 432 10.81 -1.61 -1.66
C THR A 432 11.77 -2.74 -1.30
N SER A 433 12.40 -2.68 -0.12
CA SER A 433 13.31 -3.74 0.37
C SER A 433 12.62 -5.06 0.72
N ARG A 434 11.29 -5.07 0.86
CA ARG A 434 10.51 -6.29 1.15
C ARG A 434 10.25 -7.14 -0.09
N ALA A 435 10.33 -6.55 -1.28
CA ALA A 435 10.14 -7.24 -2.55
C ALA A 435 11.46 -7.80 -3.07
N GLU A 436 11.47 -9.08 -3.41
CA GLU A 436 12.64 -9.80 -3.94
C GLU A 436 12.88 -9.45 -5.42
N TYR A 437 11.80 -9.20 -6.18
CA TYR A 437 11.83 -9.04 -7.65
C TYR A 437 11.53 -7.61 -8.09
N ARG A 438 12.19 -6.62 -7.45
CA ARG A 438 11.88 -5.18 -7.63
C ARG A 438 11.93 -4.68 -9.06
N LEU A 439 12.84 -5.22 -9.89
CA LEU A 439 12.95 -4.79 -11.27
C LEU A 439 11.81 -5.33 -12.15
N LEU A 440 11.22 -6.47 -11.78
CA LEU A 440 10.01 -6.99 -12.43
C LEU A 440 8.75 -6.29 -11.92
N LEU A 441 8.72 -5.92 -10.63
CA LEU A 441 7.54 -5.35 -9.95
C LEU A 441 7.59 -3.81 -9.91
N ARG A 442 7.87 -3.16 -11.05
CA ARG A 442 7.91 -1.71 -11.13
C ARG A 442 6.49 -1.11 -11.15
N GLN A 443 6.37 0.15 -10.71
CA GLN A 443 5.10 0.86 -10.81
C GLN A 443 4.70 1.16 -12.26
N ASP A 444 5.68 1.39 -13.14
CA ASP A 444 5.49 1.76 -14.54
C ASP A 444 4.94 0.64 -15.41
N ASN A 445 5.11 -0.62 -15.00
CA ASN A 445 4.64 -1.80 -15.72
C ASN A 445 3.49 -2.56 -15.01
N ALA A 446 2.84 -1.96 -14.04
CA ALA A 446 1.79 -2.63 -13.27
C ALA A 446 0.60 -3.03 -14.16
N ASP A 447 0.27 -2.23 -15.16
CA ASP A 447 -0.76 -2.53 -16.16
C ASP A 447 -0.41 -3.79 -16.98
N LEU A 448 0.81 -3.90 -17.47
CA LEU A 448 1.28 -5.06 -18.23
C LEU A 448 1.27 -6.37 -17.41
N ARG A 449 1.37 -6.28 -16.07
CA ARG A 449 1.38 -7.44 -15.18
C ARG A 449 -0.01 -7.85 -14.69
N LEU A 450 -0.93 -6.89 -14.48
CA LEU A 450 -2.12 -7.11 -13.67
C LEU A 450 -3.44 -6.74 -14.37
N ARG A 451 -3.41 -6.04 -15.50
CA ARG A 451 -4.64 -5.62 -16.19
C ARG A 451 -5.48 -6.82 -16.68
N GLU A 452 -4.82 -7.88 -17.15
CA GLU A 452 -5.49 -9.12 -17.53
C GLU A 452 -6.26 -9.72 -16.35
N ILE A 453 -5.63 -9.79 -15.17
CA ILE A 453 -6.28 -10.29 -13.94
C ILE A 453 -7.47 -9.40 -13.56
N GLY A 454 -7.33 -8.07 -13.63
CA GLY A 454 -8.43 -7.16 -13.37
C GLY A 454 -9.61 -7.33 -14.33
N HIS A 455 -9.32 -7.62 -15.60
CA HIS A 455 -10.32 -7.93 -16.62
C HIS A 455 -11.01 -9.29 -16.36
N GLU A 456 -10.26 -10.34 -16.03
CA GLU A 456 -10.80 -11.66 -15.66
C GLU A 456 -11.70 -11.61 -14.42
N ILE A 457 -11.34 -10.78 -13.43
CA ILE A 457 -12.17 -10.51 -12.25
C ILE A 457 -13.50 -9.88 -12.67
N GLY A 458 -13.49 -8.97 -13.66
CA GLY A 458 -14.61 -8.20 -14.15
C GLY A 458 -14.63 -6.74 -13.70
N LEU A 459 -13.48 -6.20 -13.23
CA LEU A 459 -13.35 -4.82 -12.72
C LEU A 459 -12.60 -3.89 -13.69
N VAL A 460 -12.05 -4.42 -14.76
CA VAL A 460 -11.40 -3.66 -15.84
C VAL A 460 -12.22 -3.85 -17.12
N SER A 461 -12.51 -2.74 -17.81
CA SER A 461 -13.27 -2.76 -19.06
C SER A 461 -12.50 -3.40 -20.21
N ASP A 462 -13.24 -3.90 -21.22
CA ASP A 462 -12.66 -4.41 -22.45
C ASP A 462 -11.78 -3.36 -23.15
N GLU A 463 -12.20 -2.09 -23.14
CA GLU A 463 -11.46 -0.99 -23.74
C GLU A 463 -10.10 -0.77 -23.04
N ASP A 464 -10.09 -0.74 -21.71
CA ASP A 464 -8.85 -0.58 -20.94
C ASP A 464 -7.91 -1.79 -21.09
N TYR A 465 -8.47 -2.99 -21.21
CA TYR A 465 -7.69 -4.20 -21.45
C TYR A 465 -7.09 -4.20 -22.86
N GLU A 466 -7.86 -3.84 -23.89
CA GLU A 466 -7.34 -3.76 -25.27
C GLU A 466 -6.23 -2.72 -25.42
N ARG A 467 -6.30 -1.59 -24.70
CA ARG A 467 -5.19 -0.60 -24.66
C ARG A 467 -3.88 -1.24 -24.17
N VAL A 468 -3.94 -2.09 -23.16
CA VAL A 468 -2.75 -2.78 -22.65
C VAL A 468 -2.23 -3.81 -23.64
N LEU A 469 -3.11 -4.55 -24.28
CA LEU A 469 -2.72 -5.49 -25.35
C LEU A 469 -2.05 -4.75 -26.53
N GLN A 470 -2.56 -3.58 -26.91
CA GLN A 470 -1.93 -2.75 -27.93
C GLN A 470 -0.54 -2.25 -27.48
N LYS A 471 -0.43 -1.75 -26.26
CA LYS A 471 0.84 -1.33 -25.65
C LYS A 471 1.87 -2.47 -25.66
N GLN A 472 1.46 -3.69 -25.34
CA GLN A 472 2.34 -4.86 -25.37
C GLN A 472 2.83 -5.15 -26.78
N ARG A 473 1.93 -5.15 -27.79
CA ARG A 473 2.30 -5.33 -29.20
C ARG A 473 3.30 -4.27 -29.66
N ASP A 474 3.08 -3.02 -29.28
CA ASP A 474 3.98 -1.91 -29.66
C ASP A 474 5.37 -2.04 -29.02
N ILE A 475 5.44 -2.46 -27.74
CA ILE A 475 6.70 -2.74 -27.04
C ILE A 475 7.47 -3.87 -27.73
N GLU A 476 6.79 -4.98 -28.05
CA GLU A 476 7.39 -6.14 -28.69
C GLU A 476 7.91 -5.78 -30.09
N ALA A 477 7.11 -5.12 -30.91
CA ALA A 477 7.47 -4.70 -32.25
C ALA A 477 8.67 -3.73 -32.27
N GLU A 478 8.68 -2.74 -31.35
CA GLU A 478 9.78 -1.78 -31.29
C GLU A 478 11.05 -2.40 -30.72
N THR A 479 10.96 -3.29 -29.75
CA THR A 479 12.12 -4.03 -29.24
C THR A 479 12.73 -4.88 -30.34
N GLU A 480 11.92 -5.59 -31.13
CA GLU A 480 12.39 -6.38 -32.27
C GLU A 480 13.02 -5.48 -33.36
N ARG A 481 12.44 -4.31 -33.65
CA ARG A 481 13.00 -3.35 -34.60
C ARG A 481 14.39 -2.88 -34.16
N LEU A 482 14.56 -2.53 -32.87
CA LEU A 482 15.86 -2.09 -32.32
C LEU A 482 16.95 -3.17 -32.43
N GLU A 483 16.61 -4.45 -32.28
CA GLU A 483 17.55 -5.57 -32.44
C GLU A 483 17.95 -5.78 -33.91
N LYS A 484 17.08 -5.46 -34.85
CA LYS A 484 17.31 -5.64 -36.28
C LYS A 484 17.89 -4.41 -37.00
N THR A 485 17.67 -3.22 -36.48
CA THR A 485 18.09 -1.96 -37.06
C THR A 485 19.55 -1.67 -36.73
N THR A 486 20.41 -1.57 -37.74
CA THR A 486 21.83 -1.29 -37.58
C THR A 486 22.18 0.12 -38.05
N VAL A 487 23.15 0.73 -37.38
CA VAL A 487 23.79 1.97 -37.81
C VAL A 487 25.28 1.73 -38.06
N GLY A 488 25.80 2.35 -39.13
CA GLY A 488 27.24 2.34 -39.46
C GLY A 488 28.00 3.45 -38.73
N ALA A 489 29.33 3.38 -38.78
CA ALA A 489 30.24 4.37 -38.21
C ALA A 489 30.32 5.66 -39.09
N SER A 490 29.19 6.26 -39.46
CA SER A 490 29.15 7.50 -40.22
C SER A 490 29.60 8.69 -39.37
N PRO A 491 30.10 9.79 -39.97
CA PRO A 491 30.55 10.97 -39.24
C PRO A 491 29.49 11.49 -38.25
N LYS A 492 28.23 11.52 -38.68
CA LYS A 492 27.12 11.96 -37.84
C LYS A 492 26.93 11.06 -36.61
N VAL A 493 27.02 9.75 -36.75
CA VAL A 493 26.90 8.80 -35.66
C VAL A 493 28.08 8.91 -34.70
N GLN A 494 29.30 9.08 -35.24
CA GLN A 494 30.49 9.25 -34.40
C GLN A 494 30.43 10.54 -33.57
N GLU A 495 30.05 11.67 -34.19
CA GLU A 495 29.85 12.95 -33.50
C GLU A 495 28.80 12.84 -32.40
N PHE A 496 27.68 12.14 -32.66
CA PHE A 496 26.66 11.87 -31.66
C PHE A 496 27.22 11.09 -30.46
N LEU A 497 27.98 10.01 -30.73
CA LEU A 497 28.60 9.19 -29.69
C LEU A 497 29.60 9.98 -28.84
N GLU A 498 30.45 10.78 -29.50
CA GLU A 498 31.44 11.62 -28.84
C GLU A 498 30.80 12.65 -27.92
N ARG A 499 29.75 13.34 -28.38
CA ARG A 499 28.97 14.29 -27.54
C ARG A 499 28.35 13.66 -26.32
N HIS A 500 27.97 12.39 -26.38
CA HIS A 500 27.42 11.65 -25.26
C HIS A 500 28.49 10.93 -24.43
N GLY A 501 29.78 11.14 -24.71
CA GLY A 501 30.87 10.47 -24.00
C GLY A 501 30.90 8.95 -24.18
N SER A 502 30.27 8.45 -25.25
CA SER A 502 30.21 7.03 -25.56
C SER A 502 31.32 6.58 -26.51
N THR A 503 31.70 5.31 -26.43
CA THR A 503 32.75 4.74 -27.27
C THR A 503 32.37 4.78 -28.76
N LEU A 504 33.30 5.25 -29.62
CA LEU A 504 33.11 5.31 -31.05
C LEU A 504 32.94 3.91 -31.66
N LEU A 505 32.19 3.82 -32.76
CA LEU A 505 31.98 2.58 -33.47
C LEU A 505 33.20 2.29 -34.40
N LYS A 506 33.68 1.05 -34.36
CA LYS A 506 34.66 0.53 -35.33
C LYS A 506 33.96 -0.13 -36.53
N THR A 507 32.81 -0.72 -36.29
CA THR A 507 31.92 -1.38 -37.23
C THR A 507 30.48 -0.96 -36.96
N GLY A 508 29.53 -1.45 -37.73
CA GLY A 508 28.11 -1.23 -37.43
C GLY A 508 27.70 -1.83 -36.09
N ALA A 509 26.71 -1.21 -35.45
CA ALA A 509 26.07 -1.71 -34.23
C ALA A 509 24.55 -1.68 -34.38
N THR A 510 23.82 -2.57 -33.68
CA THR A 510 22.37 -2.48 -33.64
C THR A 510 21.92 -1.31 -32.74
N MET A 511 20.72 -0.80 -32.96
CA MET A 511 20.15 0.23 -32.09
C MET A 511 20.03 -0.29 -30.67
N ALA A 512 19.65 -1.55 -30.47
CA ALA A 512 19.57 -2.18 -29.16
C ALA A 512 20.93 -2.21 -28.43
N GLU A 513 22.04 -2.51 -29.13
CA GLU A 513 23.39 -2.44 -28.56
C GLU A 513 23.74 -1.03 -28.09
N LEU A 514 23.29 0.01 -28.79
CA LEU A 514 23.51 1.40 -28.39
C LEU A 514 22.65 1.76 -27.17
N VAL A 515 21.37 1.37 -27.10
CA VAL A 515 20.52 1.58 -25.92
C VAL A 515 21.11 0.94 -24.65
N ARG A 516 21.76 -0.22 -24.77
CA ARG A 516 22.39 -0.93 -23.64
C ARG A 516 23.60 -0.22 -23.06
N ARG A 517 24.20 0.76 -23.78
CA ARG A 517 25.33 1.52 -23.24
C ARG A 517 24.91 2.43 -22.09
N PRO A 518 25.74 2.60 -21.04
CA PRO A 518 25.38 3.43 -19.89
C PRO A 518 25.03 4.88 -20.25
N GLU A 519 25.76 5.46 -21.20
CA GLU A 519 25.67 6.87 -21.59
C GLU A 519 24.48 7.18 -22.52
N LEU A 520 23.88 6.14 -23.10
CA LEU A 520 22.82 6.27 -24.10
C LEU A 520 21.52 5.66 -23.59
N ASP A 521 20.41 6.05 -24.17
CA ASP A 521 19.10 5.49 -23.93
C ASP A 521 18.24 5.54 -25.20
N TYR A 522 17.06 4.95 -25.15
CA TYR A 522 16.13 4.97 -26.28
C TYR A 522 15.77 6.39 -26.73
N PHE A 523 15.70 7.34 -25.80
CA PHE A 523 15.29 8.72 -26.11
C PHE A 523 16.39 9.51 -26.82
N SER A 524 17.63 9.40 -26.36
CA SER A 524 18.78 10.06 -26.98
C SER A 524 19.04 9.58 -28.41
N LEU A 525 18.77 8.30 -28.70
CA LEU A 525 18.94 7.73 -30.06
C LEU A 525 17.99 8.32 -31.10
N ALA A 526 16.96 9.05 -30.75
CA ALA A 526 16.05 9.73 -31.67
C ALA A 526 16.79 10.65 -32.68
N GLU A 527 17.96 11.15 -32.30
CA GLU A 527 18.77 12.02 -33.13
C GLU A 527 19.37 11.29 -34.33
N ILE A 528 19.70 10.03 -34.17
CA ILE A 528 20.35 9.20 -35.21
C ILE A 528 19.42 8.13 -35.82
N ASP A 529 18.32 7.81 -35.13
CA ASP A 529 17.31 6.83 -35.57
C ASP A 529 16.15 7.53 -36.31
N LYS A 530 16.25 7.60 -37.63
CA LYS A 530 15.22 8.19 -38.48
C LYS A 530 14.00 7.31 -38.74
N THR A 531 14.08 6.04 -38.36
CA THR A 531 13.03 5.04 -38.57
C THR A 531 12.19 4.78 -37.32
N ARG A 532 12.49 5.50 -36.26
CA ARG A 532 11.82 5.38 -34.96
C ARG A 532 10.33 5.73 -35.07
N PRO A 533 9.42 4.83 -34.60
CA PRO A 533 8.00 5.14 -34.56
C PRO A 533 7.70 6.18 -33.48
N GLN A 534 6.59 6.88 -33.64
CA GLN A 534 5.99 7.67 -32.56
C GLN A 534 5.21 6.75 -31.65
N LEU A 535 5.70 6.57 -30.41
CA LEU A 535 5.05 5.78 -29.38
C LEU A 535 4.58 6.68 -28.24
N PRO A 536 3.52 6.29 -27.52
CA PRO A 536 3.16 6.91 -26.24
C PRO A 536 4.36 6.90 -25.28
N ALA A 537 4.48 7.93 -24.43
CA ALA A 537 5.65 8.12 -23.57
C ALA A 537 5.88 6.93 -22.62
N ASP A 538 4.83 6.38 -22.06
CA ASP A 538 4.88 5.21 -21.17
C ASP A 538 5.29 3.92 -21.90
N THR A 539 4.88 3.75 -23.17
CA THR A 539 5.30 2.65 -24.05
C THR A 539 6.78 2.77 -24.40
N ALA A 540 7.23 3.97 -24.77
CA ALA A 540 8.63 4.26 -25.06
C ALA A 540 9.55 4.01 -23.85
N GLU A 541 9.08 4.36 -22.64
CA GLU A 541 9.79 4.07 -21.40
C GLU A 541 9.95 2.56 -21.17
N GLN A 542 8.90 1.75 -21.42
CA GLN A 542 8.99 0.29 -21.32
C GLN A 542 10.00 -0.29 -22.31
N VAL A 543 10.02 0.18 -23.55
CA VAL A 543 11.03 -0.23 -24.55
C VAL A 543 12.45 0.07 -24.04
N ASN A 544 12.67 1.29 -23.56
CA ASN A 544 13.96 1.69 -22.99
C ASN A 544 14.41 0.77 -21.86
N ILE A 545 13.53 0.54 -20.87
CA ILE A 545 13.85 -0.29 -19.70
C ILE A 545 14.10 -1.75 -20.11
N ASN A 546 13.23 -2.31 -20.95
CA ASN A 546 13.35 -3.70 -21.38
C ASN A 546 14.66 -3.98 -22.11
N VAL A 547 15.08 -3.09 -23.01
CA VAL A 547 16.33 -3.24 -23.75
C VAL A 547 17.54 -2.98 -22.84
N LYS A 548 17.52 -1.89 -22.08
CA LYS A 548 18.67 -1.47 -21.25
C LYS A 548 18.95 -2.43 -20.10
N TYR A 549 17.93 -2.99 -19.50
CA TYR A 549 18.04 -3.88 -18.33
C TYR A 549 17.79 -5.36 -18.66
N GLU A 550 17.79 -5.74 -19.93
CA GLU A 550 17.46 -7.09 -20.42
C GLU A 550 18.16 -8.21 -19.63
N GLY A 551 19.46 -8.10 -19.40
CA GLY A 551 20.25 -9.12 -18.69
C GLY A 551 19.82 -9.30 -17.22
N TYR A 552 19.45 -8.19 -16.56
CA TYR A 552 18.95 -8.22 -15.18
C TYR A 552 17.52 -8.78 -15.12
N LEU A 553 16.66 -8.41 -16.07
CA LEU A 553 15.30 -8.90 -16.18
C LEU A 553 15.28 -10.41 -16.41
N LYS A 554 16.08 -10.93 -17.34
CA LYS A 554 16.23 -12.38 -17.58
C LYS A 554 16.68 -13.15 -16.33
N ARG A 555 17.63 -12.59 -15.58
CA ARG A 555 18.11 -13.20 -14.33
C ARG A 555 17.00 -13.24 -13.27
N GLN A 556 16.27 -12.16 -13.05
CA GLN A 556 15.13 -12.15 -12.12
C GLN A 556 14.02 -13.10 -12.56
N GLN A 557 13.74 -13.20 -13.85
CA GLN A 557 12.75 -14.15 -14.38
C GLN A 557 13.14 -15.61 -14.11
N GLN A 558 14.41 -15.95 -14.18
CA GLN A 558 14.91 -17.28 -13.78
C GLN A 558 14.68 -17.54 -12.29
N GLN A 559 14.94 -16.55 -11.44
CA GLN A 559 14.66 -16.64 -10.00
C GLN A 559 13.16 -16.84 -9.72
N VAL A 560 12.29 -16.11 -10.42
CA VAL A 560 10.83 -16.29 -10.33
C VAL A 560 10.41 -17.70 -10.74
N THR A 561 11.00 -18.26 -11.78
CA THR A 561 10.72 -19.64 -12.21
C THR A 561 11.07 -20.64 -11.11
N GLN A 562 12.18 -20.45 -10.40
CA GLN A 562 12.55 -21.29 -9.26
C GLN A 562 11.57 -21.10 -8.07
N PHE A 563 11.22 -19.86 -7.76
CA PHE A 563 10.26 -19.53 -6.73
C PHE A 563 8.91 -20.23 -6.97
N LYS A 564 8.34 -20.10 -8.18
CA LYS A 564 7.07 -20.73 -8.55
C LYS A 564 7.08 -22.26 -8.40
N LYS A 565 8.21 -22.92 -8.66
CA LYS A 565 8.34 -24.36 -8.43
C LYS A 565 8.12 -24.75 -6.95
N LEU A 566 8.56 -23.91 -6.01
CA LEU A 566 8.35 -24.14 -4.57
C LEU A 566 6.92 -23.76 -4.15
N GLU A 567 6.35 -22.67 -4.68
CA GLU A 567 4.97 -22.27 -4.40
C GLU A 567 3.94 -23.27 -4.94
N ASN A 568 4.23 -23.91 -6.05
CA ASN A 568 3.35 -24.93 -6.63
C ASN A 568 3.37 -26.28 -5.84
N LYS A 569 4.36 -26.48 -4.96
CA LYS A 569 4.37 -27.63 -4.05
C LYS A 569 3.47 -27.35 -2.85
N LYS A 570 2.18 -27.68 -3.00
CA LYS A 570 1.16 -27.44 -1.98
C LYS A 570 1.37 -28.31 -0.75
N LEU A 571 1.01 -27.77 0.39
CA LEU A 571 0.96 -28.42 1.69
C LEU A 571 -0.49 -28.46 2.16
N ASP A 572 -0.88 -29.56 2.77
CA ASP A 572 -2.17 -29.65 3.43
C ASP A 572 -2.16 -28.75 4.67
N ILE A 573 -3.17 -27.91 4.83
CA ILE A 573 -3.28 -26.99 5.97
C ILE A 573 -3.43 -27.72 7.31
N ASP A 574 -3.95 -28.96 7.27
CA ASP A 574 -4.13 -29.81 8.45
C ASP A 574 -2.99 -30.80 8.65
N PHE A 575 -1.93 -30.71 7.85
CA PHE A 575 -0.76 -31.57 7.97
C PHE A 575 -0.06 -31.40 9.33
N ASP A 576 0.15 -32.50 10.02
CA ASP A 576 0.90 -32.51 11.30
C ASP A 576 2.38 -32.72 11.04
N TYR A 577 3.14 -31.64 11.18
CA TYR A 577 4.59 -31.62 10.98
C TYR A 577 5.38 -32.40 12.04
N SER A 578 4.75 -32.82 13.16
CA SER A 578 5.39 -33.66 14.17
C SER A 578 5.66 -35.10 13.65
N THR A 579 4.97 -35.51 12.59
CA THR A 579 5.15 -36.79 11.93
C THR A 579 6.40 -36.85 11.04
N VAL A 580 6.97 -35.70 10.67
CA VAL A 580 8.12 -35.61 9.78
C VAL A 580 9.42 -35.82 10.57
N LYS A 581 10.03 -37.01 10.39
CA LYS A 581 11.33 -37.30 11.01
C LYS A 581 12.41 -36.34 10.52
N SER A 582 13.32 -35.94 11.40
CA SER A 582 14.47 -35.07 11.14
C SER A 582 14.16 -33.57 10.96
N LEU A 583 12.92 -33.11 11.14
CA LEU A 583 12.67 -31.68 11.32
C LEU A 583 13.16 -31.21 12.68
N ARG A 584 13.73 -29.99 12.73
CA ARG A 584 14.10 -29.35 14.00
C ARG A 584 12.82 -29.02 14.80
N ARG A 585 12.93 -29.11 16.13
CA ARG A 585 11.81 -28.87 17.05
C ARG A 585 11.16 -27.49 16.86
N GLU A 586 11.97 -26.47 16.66
CA GLU A 586 11.51 -25.11 16.35
C GLU A 586 10.74 -25.07 15.03
N ALA A 587 11.24 -25.71 13.98
CA ALA A 587 10.56 -25.77 12.70
C ALA A 587 9.22 -26.49 12.81
N VAL A 588 9.13 -27.61 13.50
CA VAL A 588 7.87 -28.32 13.78
C VAL A 588 6.86 -27.40 14.48
N GLN A 589 7.27 -26.71 15.54
CA GLN A 589 6.40 -25.78 16.27
C GLN A 589 5.88 -24.65 15.39
N LYS A 590 6.77 -24.04 14.61
CA LYS A 590 6.43 -22.94 13.71
C LYS A 590 5.52 -23.38 12.57
N LEU A 591 5.82 -24.51 11.92
CA LEU A 591 5.01 -25.04 10.83
C LEU A 591 3.60 -25.45 11.30
N ASN A 592 3.47 -26.11 12.45
CA ASN A 592 2.16 -26.42 13.04
C ASN A 592 1.38 -25.19 13.47
N LEU A 593 2.07 -24.13 13.91
CA LEU A 593 1.44 -22.86 14.29
C LEU A 593 0.94 -22.08 13.06
N TYR A 594 1.79 -21.95 12.03
CA TYR A 594 1.52 -21.11 10.86
C TYR A 594 0.71 -21.81 9.77
N LYS A 595 0.75 -23.14 9.72
CA LYS A 595 0.03 -23.97 8.74
C LYS A 595 0.21 -23.46 7.30
N PRO A 596 1.43 -23.45 6.76
CA PRO A 596 1.69 -22.92 5.42
C PRO A 596 0.97 -23.75 4.35
N SER A 597 0.49 -23.09 3.31
CA SER A 597 -0.22 -23.72 2.19
C SER A 597 0.72 -24.23 1.08
N SER A 598 2.01 -23.90 1.15
CA SER A 598 3.03 -24.32 0.17
C SER A 598 4.42 -24.45 0.80
N ILE A 599 5.30 -25.18 0.13
CA ILE A 599 6.73 -25.24 0.50
C ILE A 599 7.38 -23.86 0.40
N GLY A 600 7.01 -23.04 -0.60
CA GLY A 600 7.49 -21.68 -0.72
C GLY A 600 7.09 -20.83 0.49
N GLN A 601 5.84 -20.91 0.93
CA GLN A 601 5.38 -20.22 2.14
C GLN A 601 6.10 -20.74 3.40
N ALA A 602 6.26 -22.04 3.54
CA ALA A 602 7.00 -22.64 4.65
C ALA A 602 8.44 -22.13 4.75
N SER A 603 9.11 -21.91 3.62
CA SER A 603 10.49 -21.43 3.56
C SER A 603 10.67 -19.98 4.05
N ARG A 604 9.59 -19.18 4.09
CA ARG A 604 9.59 -17.79 4.54
C ARG A 604 9.27 -17.62 6.03
N ILE A 605 8.86 -18.71 6.71
CA ILE A 605 8.55 -18.66 8.14
C ILE A 605 9.85 -18.53 8.94
N SER A 606 9.91 -17.52 9.81
CA SER A 606 11.03 -17.32 10.72
C SER A 606 11.20 -18.54 11.64
N GLY A 607 12.42 -19.08 11.72
CA GLY A 607 12.72 -20.30 12.46
C GLY A 607 12.72 -21.59 11.60
N VAL A 608 12.26 -21.53 10.35
CA VAL A 608 12.37 -22.61 9.37
C VAL A 608 13.59 -22.37 8.49
N SER A 609 14.54 -23.30 8.49
CA SER A 609 15.80 -23.20 7.72
C SER A 609 15.69 -23.87 6.35
N PRO A 610 16.62 -23.58 5.41
CA PRO A 610 16.72 -24.31 4.16
C PRO A 610 16.88 -25.85 4.33
N ALA A 611 17.53 -26.28 5.42
CA ALA A 611 17.67 -27.71 5.74
C ALA A 611 16.31 -28.32 6.09
N ASP A 612 15.47 -27.63 6.86
CA ASP A 612 14.11 -28.09 7.18
C ASP A 612 13.25 -28.22 5.93
N ILE A 613 13.39 -27.26 5.00
CA ILE A 613 12.69 -27.32 3.70
C ILE A 613 13.15 -28.53 2.87
N SER A 614 14.44 -28.84 2.87
CA SER A 614 14.95 -30.02 2.19
C SER A 614 14.37 -31.31 2.77
N VAL A 615 14.26 -31.41 4.10
CA VAL A 615 13.64 -32.55 4.79
C VAL A 615 12.17 -32.68 4.40
N LEU A 616 11.41 -31.57 4.37
CA LEU A 616 10.01 -31.57 3.94
C LEU A 616 9.84 -32.04 2.48
N LEU A 617 10.70 -31.58 1.59
CA LEU A 617 10.66 -31.97 0.18
C LEU A 617 10.87 -33.49 0.01
N VAL A 618 11.86 -34.03 0.70
CA VAL A 618 12.14 -35.49 0.68
C VAL A 618 10.93 -36.27 1.24
N HIS A 619 10.37 -35.82 2.36
CA HIS A 619 9.21 -36.47 2.97
C HIS A 619 7.99 -36.47 2.04
N LEU A 620 7.67 -35.35 1.38
CA LEU A 620 6.57 -35.26 0.42
C LEU A 620 6.79 -36.16 -0.81
N GLU A 621 8.03 -36.29 -1.27
CA GLU A 621 8.34 -37.22 -2.36
C GLU A 621 8.15 -38.71 -1.94
N GLN A 622 8.57 -39.05 -0.73
CA GLN A 622 8.35 -40.40 -0.17
C GLN A 622 6.87 -40.72 -0.04
N MET A 623 6.04 -39.79 0.44
CA MET A 623 4.59 -39.98 0.53
C MET A 623 3.96 -40.24 -0.85
N ARG A 624 4.35 -39.48 -1.87
CA ARG A 624 3.87 -39.65 -3.25
C ARG A 624 4.26 -41.00 -3.85
N HIS A 625 5.46 -41.49 -3.56
CA HIS A 625 5.90 -42.82 -4.00
C HIS A 625 5.20 -43.93 -3.25
N GLY A 626 4.94 -43.75 -1.95
CA GLY A 626 4.17 -44.73 -1.15
C GLY A 626 2.72 -44.86 -1.59
N GLN A 627 2.06 -43.78 -1.99
CA GLN A 627 0.69 -43.82 -2.53
C GLN A 627 0.62 -44.49 -3.91
N ARG A 628 1.59 -44.26 -4.79
CA ARG A 628 1.67 -44.93 -6.11
C ARG A 628 1.96 -46.42 -6.03
N GLY A 629 2.59 -46.88 -4.94
CA GLY A 629 2.85 -48.31 -4.71
C GLY A 629 1.66 -49.07 -4.12
N GLN A 630 0.58 -48.42 -3.72
CA GLN A 630 -0.65 -49.01 -3.22
C GLN A 630 -1.78 -49.09 -4.27
N GLU A 631 -1.60 -48.44 -5.43
CA GLU A 631 -2.53 -48.45 -6.57
C GLU A 631 -2.10 -49.46 -7.68
N ILE A 632 -1.08 -50.27 -7.43
CA ILE A 632 -0.68 -51.41 -8.25
C ILE A 632 -0.87 -52.69 -7.42
#